data_08b76e1a6317b30bf3fc232a0a6f955a
#
_entry.id   08b76e1a6317b30bf3fc232a0a6f955a
#
_cell.length_a   1.000
_cell.length_b   1.000
_cell.length_c   1.000
_cell.angle_alpha   90.00
_cell.angle_beta   90.00
_cell.angle_gamma   90.00
#
_symmetry.space_group_name_H-M   'P 1'
#
loop_
_entity.id
_entity.type
_entity.pdbx_description
1 polymer ?
#
loop_
_entity_poly.entity_id
_entity_poly.type
_entity_poly.pdbx_seq_one_letter_code
_entity_poly.pdbx_strand_id
1 'polypeptide(L)'
;MRWPDDIDEVLDADVVVALAYRTPAGGVVISGVSPIGLRDRDAGTVGFTTSLGFGRKLERIRRNPQVALAFHAREHGRSRRADYVLVQGTVSEVLRPGEAYLRQEIGKRSERYLGAPRRGLFWDRWLRVYYRDRVLVTVQVERIVRWPRLDGGGEPEVIGSPLPEGGLRQSPPKQGTGPRIESRRAERRLGTVPHRLLGFVQADGLPMVVAITITAADGRGLTVRTAGPVLPAGGLRAGVLGHKFYEQVAGLTSRQYTGWLTVDAEDASTGIYAPHTERNLVIPHSKTIALLLNGLAATTTYRAAQKAGRERLLDRS
;
A
#
# COMPACT_ATOMS: atom_id res chain seq x y z
N MET A 1 20.65 -4.71 -2.79
CA MET A 1 20.62 -4.24 -4.20
C MET A 1 20.69 -2.71 -4.21
N ARG A 2 21.58 -2.11 -5.00
CA ARG A 2 21.70 -0.66 -5.12
C ARG A 2 20.92 -0.17 -6.36
N TRP A 3 20.27 0.99 -6.27
CA TRP A 3 19.48 1.60 -7.37
C TRP A 3 20.04 2.95 -7.81
N PRO A 4 19.69 3.46 -9.02
CA PRO A 4 20.10 4.77 -9.54
C PRO A 4 19.59 5.97 -8.74
N ASP A 5 20.21 7.14 -8.93
CA ASP A 5 19.86 8.38 -8.22
C ASP A 5 18.45 8.86 -8.52
N ASP A 6 17.99 8.70 -9.73
CA ASP A 6 16.66 9.11 -10.17
C ASP A 6 15.55 8.26 -9.53
N ILE A 7 15.80 6.97 -9.28
CA ILE A 7 14.90 6.13 -8.48
C ILE A 7 14.97 6.56 -7.00
N ASP A 8 16.17 6.84 -6.47
CA ASP A 8 16.33 7.30 -5.10
C ASP A 8 15.54 8.58 -4.82
N GLU A 9 15.51 9.51 -5.79
CA GLU A 9 14.68 10.72 -5.73
C GLU A 9 13.20 10.38 -5.57
N VAL A 10 12.68 9.42 -6.33
CA VAL A 10 11.27 8.98 -6.23
C VAL A 10 10.98 8.33 -4.88
N LEU A 11 11.88 7.49 -4.39
CA LEU A 11 11.73 6.82 -3.09
C LEU A 11 11.78 7.80 -1.91
N ASP A 12 12.44 8.95 -2.08
CA ASP A 12 12.45 10.06 -1.10
C ASP A 12 11.20 10.95 -1.17
N ALA A 13 10.44 10.88 -2.25
CA ALA A 13 9.51 11.96 -2.59
C ALA A 13 8.07 11.73 -2.15
N ASP A 14 7.57 10.52 -2.29
CA ASP A 14 6.14 10.27 -2.12
C ASP A 14 5.72 10.29 -0.65
N VAL A 15 4.66 11.06 -0.37
CA VAL A 15 4.07 11.18 0.97
C VAL A 15 3.25 9.94 1.32
N VAL A 16 2.57 9.36 0.33
CA VAL A 16 1.78 8.14 0.46
C VAL A 16 2.13 7.18 -0.66
N VAL A 17 2.46 5.95 -0.29
CA VAL A 17 2.69 4.84 -1.22
C VAL A 17 1.69 3.72 -0.96
N ALA A 18 1.44 2.91 -1.98
CA ALA A 18 0.56 1.77 -1.87
C ALA A 18 1.36 0.52 -1.47
N LEU A 19 1.15 0.06 -0.26
CA LEU A 19 1.71 -1.20 0.24
C LEU A 19 0.79 -2.36 -0.11
N ALA A 20 1.29 -3.32 -0.87
CA ALA A 20 0.63 -4.58 -1.18
C ALA A 20 1.23 -5.73 -0.36
N TYR A 21 0.39 -6.57 0.22
CA TYR A 21 0.78 -7.75 0.99
C TYR A 21 -0.25 -8.87 0.83
N ARG A 22 0.19 -10.12 1.01
CA ARG A 22 -0.65 -11.29 0.74
C ARG A 22 -1.68 -11.53 1.82
N THR A 23 -2.82 -12.05 1.39
CA THR A 23 -3.86 -12.59 2.29
C THR A 23 -3.64 -14.08 2.56
N PRO A 24 -4.21 -14.64 3.63
CA PRO A 24 -4.17 -16.09 3.85
C PRO A 24 -4.75 -16.92 2.72
N ALA A 25 -5.66 -16.35 1.93
CA ALA A 25 -6.25 -17.00 0.76
C ALA A 25 -5.40 -16.88 -0.53
N GLY A 26 -4.18 -16.33 -0.43
CA GLY A 26 -3.27 -16.18 -1.57
C GLY A 26 -3.52 -14.95 -2.46
N GLY A 27 -4.51 -14.11 -2.15
CA GLY A 27 -4.73 -12.84 -2.85
C GLY A 27 -3.92 -11.68 -2.25
N VAL A 28 -4.17 -10.47 -2.72
CA VAL A 28 -3.50 -9.24 -2.28
C VAL A 28 -4.48 -8.29 -1.60
N VAL A 29 -4.02 -7.60 -0.57
CA VAL A 29 -4.62 -6.36 -0.05
C VAL A 29 -3.65 -5.22 -0.30
N ILE A 30 -4.17 -4.11 -0.79
CA ILE A 30 -3.39 -2.88 -0.97
C ILE A 30 -3.86 -1.84 0.04
N SER A 31 -2.94 -1.17 0.70
CA SER A 31 -3.24 -0.09 1.66
C SER A 31 -2.24 1.05 1.56
N GLY A 32 -2.69 2.28 1.74
CA GLY A 32 -1.80 3.42 1.84
C GLY A 32 -0.92 3.35 3.09
N VAL A 33 0.37 3.67 2.94
CA VAL A 33 1.34 3.88 4.02
C VAL A 33 2.20 5.09 3.70
N SER A 34 2.79 5.71 4.72
CA SER A 34 3.75 6.79 4.53
C SER A 34 5.16 6.26 4.76
N PRO A 35 6.01 6.22 3.71
CA PRO A 35 7.39 5.75 3.81
C PRO A 35 8.28 6.74 4.55
N ILE A 36 7.91 8.02 4.58
CA ILE A 36 8.68 9.13 5.19
C ILE A 36 10.17 9.14 4.79
N GLY A 37 10.47 8.73 3.55
CA GLY A 37 11.82 8.66 3.00
C GLY A 37 12.73 7.63 3.70
N LEU A 38 12.17 6.62 4.36
CA LEU A 38 12.93 5.54 4.99
C LEU A 38 13.50 4.62 3.91
N ARG A 39 14.80 4.74 3.68
CA ARG A 39 15.56 3.91 2.77
C ARG A 39 17.04 3.94 3.10
N ASP A 40 17.71 2.87 2.76
CA ASP A 40 19.17 2.74 2.76
C ASP A 40 19.59 2.09 1.44
N ARG A 41 20.21 2.89 0.57
CA ARG A 41 20.60 2.48 -0.77
C ARG A 41 21.78 1.49 -0.76
N ASP A 42 22.67 1.64 0.21
CA ASP A 42 23.85 0.77 0.31
C ASP A 42 23.46 -0.59 0.90
N ALA A 43 22.57 -0.60 1.89
CA ALA A 43 21.96 -1.83 2.41
C ALA A 43 20.92 -2.43 1.44
N GLY A 44 20.44 -1.67 0.47
CA GLY A 44 19.40 -2.11 -0.47
C GLY A 44 18.04 -2.29 0.20
N THR A 45 17.68 -1.41 1.16
CA THR A 45 16.44 -1.51 1.91
C THR A 45 15.57 -0.28 1.74
N VAL A 46 14.26 -0.50 1.80
CA VAL A 46 13.25 0.56 1.96
C VAL A 46 12.40 0.28 3.19
N GLY A 47 11.80 1.32 3.77
CA GLY A 47 11.02 1.15 4.98
C GLY A 47 9.71 1.93 4.97
N PHE A 48 8.86 1.58 5.90
CA PHE A 48 7.66 2.36 6.22
C PHE A 48 7.30 2.19 7.70
N THR A 49 6.51 3.12 8.20
CA THR A 49 5.99 3.02 9.57
C THR A 49 4.52 2.61 9.57
N THR A 50 4.13 1.85 10.57
CA THR A 50 2.75 1.46 10.83
C THR A 50 2.49 1.48 12.35
N SER A 51 1.38 0.91 12.82
CA SER A 51 0.98 0.83 14.22
C SER A 51 0.62 -0.61 14.58
N LEU A 52 0.84 -1.03 15.82
CA LEU A 52 0.35 -2.30 16.37
C LEU A 52 -1.17 -2.42 16.27
N GLY A 53 -1.87 -1.28 16.23
CA GLY A 53 -3.31 -1.24 15.98
C GLY A 53 -3.73 -1.88 14.65
N PHE A 54 -2.85 -1.89 13.64
CA PHE A 54 -3.06 -2.58 12.36
C PHE A 54 -2.59 -4.04 12.39
N GLY A 55 -2.84 -4.77 13.48
CA GLY A 55 -2.35 -6.12 13.72
C GLY A 55 -2.60 -7.11 12.59
N ARG A 56 -3.77 -7.08 11.92
CA ARG A 56 -4.03 -7.95 10.77
C ARG A 56 -3.04 -7.74 9.61
N LYS A 57 -2.57 -6.50 9.40
CA LYS A 57 -1.52 -6.19 8.42
C LYS A 57 -0.21 -6.87 8.85
N LEU A 58 0.22 -6.63 10.09
CA LEU A 58 1.44 -7.20 10.64
C LEU A 58 1.41 -8.72 10.68
N GLU A 59 0.30 -9.33 11.12
CA GLU A 59 0.11 -10.80 11.10
C GLU A 59 0.27 -11.39 9.69
N ARG A 60 -0.28 -10.72 8.67
CA ARG A 60 -0.16 -11.16 7.28
C ARG A 60 1.27 -11.03 6.76
N ILE A 61 1.92 -9.90 7.03
CA ILE A 61 3.33 -9.66 6.66
C ILE A 61 4.24 -10.69 7.35
N ARG A 62 4.03 -10.97 8.63
CA ARG A 62 4.81 -12.01 9.34
C ARG A 62 4.60 -13.42 8.77
N ARG A 63 3.38 -13.74 8.35
CA ARG A 63 3.07 -15.05 7.74
C ARG A 63 3.63 -15.17 6.33
N ASN A 64 3.59 -14.11 5.56
CA ASN A 64 4.14 -14.02 4.22
C ASN A 64 4.83 -12.67 4.07
N PRO A 65 6.18 -12.65 4.16
CA PRO A 65 6.95 -11.41 4.20
C PRO A 65 7.11 -10.74 2.83
N GLN A 66 6.69 -11.37 1.73
CA GLN A 66 6.74 -10.79 0.39
C GLN A 66 5.75 -9.63 0.28
N VAL A 67 6.26 -8.46 -0.07
CA VAL A 67 5.50 -7.21 -0.17
C VAL A 67 5.89 -6.41 -1.40
N ALA A 68 5.05 -5.45 -1.77
CA ALA A 68 5.40 -4.44 -2.76
C ALA A 68 4.98 -3.05 -2.29
N LEU A 69 5.77 -2.05 -2.65
CA LEU A 69 5.53 -0.64 -2.39
C LEU A 69 5.45 0.10 -3.74
N ALA A 70 4.28 0.63 -4.07
CA ALA A 70 4.09 1.39 -5.31
C ALA A 70 4.16 2.90 -5.02
N PHE A 71 5.15 3.54 -5.59
CA PHE A 71 5.36 4.98 -5.60
C PHE A 71 4.69 5.53 -6.86
N HIS A 72 3.50 6.10 -6.70
CA HIS A 72 2.58 6.39 -7.82
C HIS A 72 1.85 7.73 -7.68
N ALA A 73 1.93 8.38 -6.53
CA ALA A 73 1.18 9.61 -6.25
C ALA A 73 2.15 10.74 -5.94
N ARG A 74 2.33 11.63 -6.92
CA ARG A 74 3.24 12.79 -6.82
C ARG A 74 2.60 14.01 -6.19
N GLU A 75 1.28 14.01 -6.01
CA GLU A 75 0.59 15.11 -5.35
C GLU A 75 1.10 15.29 -3.93
N HIS A 76 1.45 16.51 -3.60
CA HIS A 76 2.01 16.89 -2.31
C HIS A 76 3.38 16.23 -1.99
N GLY A 77 3.94 15.49 -2.95
CA GLY A 77 5.27 14.90 -2.87
C GLY A 77 6.38 15.89 -3.15
N ARG A 78 7.62 15.43 -3.15
CA ARG A 78 8.83 16.25 -3.29
C ARG A 78 9.54 16.09 -4.63
N SER A 79 9.21 15.07 -5.42
CA SER A 79 9.69 14.88 -6.78
C SER A 79 8.65 15.34 -7.80
N ARG A 80 9.14 15.86 -8.93
CA ARG A 80 8.34 16.19 -10.11
C ARG A 80 8.41 15.11 -11.20
N ARG A 81 9.15 14.02 -10.94
CA ARG A 81 9.29 12.93 -11.90
C ARG A 81 7.95 12.25 -12.14
N ALA A 82 7.69 11.90 -13.38
CA ALA A 82 6.46 11.23 -13.80
C ALA A 82 6.56 9.70 -13.76
N ASP A 83 7.66 9.16 -13.25
CA ASP A 83 7.87 7.71 -13.19
C ASP A 83 6.94 7.05 -12.16
N TYR A 84 6.31 5.95 -12.55
CA TYR A 84 5.72 5.00 -11.61
C TYR A 84 6.82 4.03 -11.19
N VAL A 85 7.06 3.90 -9.89
CA VAL A 85 8.10 3.00 -9.36
C VAL A 85 7.45 1.99 -8.43
N LEU A 86 7.64 0.70 -8.73
CA LEU A 86 7.23 -0.41 -7.89
C LEU A 86 8.46 -1.06 -7.27
N VAL A 87 8.56 -1.06 -5.96
CA VAL A 87 9.59 -1.78 -5.21
C VAL A 87 8.98 -3.08 -4.70
N GLN A 88 9.60 -4.21 -5.03
CA GLN A 88 9.20 -5.54 -4.58
C GLN A 88 10.31 -6.15 -3.74
N GLY A 89 9.95 -6.87 -2.69
CA GLY A 89 10.95 -7.51 -1.84
C GLY A 89 10.34 -8.22 -0.64
N THR A 90 11.23 -8.65 0.23
CA THR A 90 10.88 -9.41 1.44
C THR A 90 11.10 -8.56 2.69
N VAL A 91 10.13 -8.53 3.59
CA VAL A 91 10.28 -7.88 4.89
C VAL A 91 11.36 -8.60 5.68
N SER A 92 12.42 -7.88 5.98
CA SER A 92 13.58 -8.37 6.75
C SER A 92 13.44 -8.11 8.25
N GLU A 93 12.68 -7.07 8.62
CA GLU A 93 12.59 -6.66 10.02
C GLU A 93 11.25 -5.98 10.33
N VAL A 94 10.69 -6.29 11.52
CA VAL A 94 9.47 -5.67 12.06
C VAL A 94 9.73 -5.35 13.52
N LEU A 95 10.09 -4.12 13.85
CA LEU A 95 10.46 -3.76 15.20
C LEU A 95 9.78 -2.49 15.72
N ARG A 96 9.84 -2.33 17.03
CA ARG A 96 9.44 -1.11 17.71
C ARG A 96 10.68 -0.24 17.93
N PRO A 97 10.75 0.92 17.29
CA PRO A 97 11.89 1.82 17.47
C PRO A 97 11.99 2.30 18.92
N GLY A 98 13.19 2.38 19.45
CA GLY A 98 13.45 3.00 20.75
C GLY A 98 13.08 4.50 20.76
N GLU A 99 12.85 5.08 21.95
CA GLU A 99 12.39 6.47 22.08
C GLU A 99 13.35 7.49 21.46
N ALA A 100 14.65 7.25 21.54
CA ALA A 100 15.66 8.12 20.92
C ALA A 100 15.52 8.14 19.39
N TYR A 101 15.43 6.96 18.77
CA TYR A 101 15.24 6.82 17.32
C TYR A 101 13.90 7.40 16.87
N LEU A 102 12.82 7.16 17.63
CA LEU A 102 11.51 7.76 17.36
C LEU A 102 11.57 9.29 17.32
N ARG A 103 12.31 9.92 18.22
CA ARG A 103 12.41 11.39 18.26
C ARG A 103 13.38 11.94 17.23
N GLN A 104 14.55 11.34 17.09
CA GLN A 104 15.64 11.90 16.29
C GLN A 104 15.48 11.60 14.80
N GLU A 105 15.05 10.38 14.45
CA GLU A 105 14.92 9.96 13.06
C GLU A 105 13.45 10.00 12.57
N ILE A 106 12.58 9.19 13.16
CA ILE A 106 11.18 9.06 12.71
C ILE A 106 10.44 10.39 12.88
N GLY A 107 10.66 11.11 13.98
CA GLY A 107 10.04 12.40 14.27
C GLY A 107 10.41 13.45 13.24
N LYS A 108 11.70 13.66 13.00
CA LYS A 108 12.20 14.63 12.00
C LYS A 108 11.72 14.30 10.58
N ARG A 109 11.77 13.01 10.20
CA ARG A 109 11.26 12.57 8.91
C ARG A 109 9.75 12.78 8.82
N SER A 110 8.99 12.38 9.84
CA SER A 110 7.54 12.60 9.87
C SER A 110 7.19 14.10 9.74
N GLU A 111 7.92 14.98 10.41
CA GLU A 111 7.73 16.42 10.31
C GLU A 111 7.98 16.94 8.88
N ARG A 112 9.03 16.44 8.23
CA ARG A 112 9.36 16.79 6.84
C ARG A 112 8.25 16.41 5.85
N TYR A 113 7.56 15.28 6.05
CA TYR A 113 6.55 14.76 5.10
C TYR A 113 5.11 15.04 5.51
N LEU A 114 4.83 15.04 6.80
CA LEU A 114 3.48 15.11 7.36
C LEU A 114 3.21 16.43 8.08
N GLY A 115 4.23 17.30 8.16
CA GLY A 115 4.19 18.58 8.85
C GLY A 115 4.43 18.47 10.35
N ALA A 116 4.67 19.64 10.96
CA ALA A 116 5.00 19.75 12.38
C ALA A 116 3.90 19.13 13.28
N PRO A 117 4.30 18.34 14.30
CA PRO A 117 3.36 17.80 15.25
C PRO A 117 2.70 18.90 16.08
N ARG A 118 1.41 18.78 16.36
CA ARG A 118 0.76 19.66 17.33
C ARG A 118 1.32 19.44 18.73
N ARG A 119 1.65 20.53 19.42
CA ARG A 119 2.24 20.55 20.77
C ARG A 119 1.31 21.28 21.74
N GLY A 120 1.60 21.12 23.02
CA GLY A 120 0.87 21.69 24.14
C GLY A 120 0.28 20.61 25.04
N LEU A 121 0.05 20.92 26.34
CA LEU A 121 -0.33 19.95 27.38
C LEU A 121 -1.46 19.00 26.96
N PHE A 122 -2.51 19.53 26.31
CA PHE A 122 -3.62 18.72 25.83
C PHE A 122 -3.18 17.79 24.69
N TRP A 123 -2.52 18.32 23.64
CA TRP A 123 -2.14 17.55 22.46
C TRP A 123 -1.06 16.51 22.74
N ASP A 124 -0.08 16.84 23.58
CA ASP A 124 0.99 15.92 23.96
C ASP A 124 0.46 14.72 24.75
N ARG A 125 -0.57 14.93 25.58
CA ARG A 125 -1.27 13.86 26.29
C ARG A 125 -2.19 13.05 25.35
N TRP A 126 -3.00 13.74 24.52
CA TRP A 126 -4.00 13.13 23.65
C TRP A 126 -3.38 12.29 22.53
N LEU A 127 -2.32 12.81 21.90
CA LEU A 127 -1.63 12.16 20.78
C LEU A 127 -0.43 11.31 21.20
N ARG A 128 -0.19 11.13 22.51
CA ARG A 128 0.93 10.37 23.01
C ARG A 128 1.02 8.98 22.39
N VAL A 129 -0.06 8.23 22.38
CA VAL A 129 -0.11 6.89 21.79
C VAL A 129 0.05 6.97 20.27
N TYR A 130 -0.61 7.92 19.61
CA TYR A 130 -0.49 8.12 18.17
C TYR A 130 0.95 8.35 17.71
N TYR A 131 1.75 9.11 18.44
CA TYR A 131 3.15 9.36 18.11
C TYR A 131 4.10 8.23 18.55
N ARG A 132 3.80 7.53 19.64
CA ARG A 132 4.66 6.48 20.22
C ARG A 132 4.36 5.08 19.71
N ASP A 133 3.12 4.80 19.27
CA ASP A 133 2.76 3.50 18.71
C ASP A 133 3.21 3.43 17.24
N ARG A 134 4.52 3.34 17.05
CA ARG A 134 5.12 3.17 15.73
C ARG A 134 5.84 1.83 15.67
N VAL A 135 5.56 1.12 14.58
CA VAL A 135 6.28 -0.09 14.18
C VAL A 135 7.02 0.24 12.89
N LEU A 136 8.31 0.04 12.89
CA LEU A 136 9.16 0.13 11.72
C LEU A 136 9.14 -1.21 11.01
N VAL A 137 8.91 -1.17 9.70
CA VAL A 137 8.99 -2.33 8.83
C VAL A 137 10.04 -2.05 7.78
N THR A 138 11.08 -2.88 7.74
CA THR A 138 12.17 -2.83 6.77
C THR A 138 11.97 -3.91 5.72
N VAL A 139 12.13 -3.53 4.46
CA VAL A 139 11.96 -4.42 3.31
C VAL A 139 13.31 -4.50 2.58
N GLN A 140 13.86 -5.70 2.47
CA GLN A 140 15.00 -5.99 1.61
C GLN A 140 14.51 -5.99 0.16
N VAL A 141 15.05 -5.09 -0.65
CA VAL A 141 14.64 -4.91 -2.05
C VAL A 141 15.21 -6.03 -2.91
N GLU A 142 14.36 -6.71 -3.67
CA GLU A 142 14.73 -7.78 -4.60
C GLU A 142 14.58 -7.34 -6.06
N ARG A 143 13.60 -6.46 -6.32
CA ARG A 143 13.29 -5.93 -7.65
C ARG A 143 12.71 -4.54 -7.55
N ILE A 144 13.09 -3.69 -8.51
CA ILE A 144 12.43 -2.43 -8.79
C ILE A 144 11.95 -2.47 -10.23
N VAL A 145 10.68 -2.12 -10.44
CA VAL A 145 10.09 -1.96 -11.78
C VAL A 145 9.71 -0.49 -11.92
N ARG A 146 10.21 0.15 -12.96
CA ARG A 146 9.98 1.55 -13.25
C ARG A 146 9.29 1.71 -14.60
N TRP A 147 8.19 2.41 -14.63
CA TRP A 147 7.54 2.86 -15.85
C TRP A 147 7.74 4.37 -16.00
N PRO A 148 7.96 4.87 -17.24
CA PRO A 148 8.22 6.29 -17.46
C PRO A 148 6.99 7.19 -17.22
N ARG A 149 5.82 6.60 -16.96
CA ARG A 149 4.56 7.31 -16.74
C ARG A 149 3.85 6.82 -15.48
N LEU A 150 3.22 7.75 -14.74
CA LEU A 150 2.48 7.44 -13.51
C LEU A 150 1.30 6.49 -13.70
N ASP A 151 0.75 6.41 -14.91
CA ASP A 151 -0.32 5.45 -15.26
C ASP A 151 0.22 4.03 -15.56
N GLY A 152 1.52 3.80 -15.43
CA GLY A 152 2.18 2.54 -15.74
C GLY A 152 2.39 2.31 -17.25
N GLY A 153 2.26 3.38 -18.05
CA GLY A 153 2.50 3.31 -19.50
C GLY A 153 3.97 3.44 -19.87
N GLY A 154 4.30 2.93 -21.07
CA GLY A 154 5.65 2.81 -21.58
C GLY A 154 6.31 1.48 -21.23
N GLU A 155 7.49 1.25 -21.79
CA GLU A 155 8.25 0.03 -21.52
C GLU A 155 8.86 0.08 -20.13
N PRO A 156 8.67 -0.96 -19.29
CA PRO A 156 9.22 -0.98 -17.94
C PRO A 156 10.72 -1.28 -17.94
N GLU A 157 11.46 -0.52 -17.14
CA GLU A 157 12.80 -0.85 -16.73
C GLU A 157 12.77 -1.74 -15.49
N VAL A 158 13.52 -2.84 -15.49
CA VAL A 158 13.58 -3.76 -14.34
C VAL A 158 15.00 -3.79 -13.79
N ILE A 159 15.13 -3.52 -12.50
CA ILE A 159 16.40 -3.56 -11.77
C ILE A 159 16.31 -4.66 -10.72
N GLY A 160 17.30 -5.56 -10.70
CA GLY A 160 17.33 -6.74 -9.83
C GLY A 160 16.83 -8.00 -10.51
N SER A 161 16.05 -8.82 -9.80
CA SER A 161 15.53 -10.08 -10.37
C SER A 161 14.54 -9.80 -11.51
N PRO A 162 14.54 -10.63 -12.59
CA PRO A 162 13.64 -10.41 -13.72
C PRO A 162 12.17 -10.56 -13.33
N LEU A 163 11.28 -9.94 -14.11
CA LEU A 163 9.84 -10.17 -13.97
C LEU A 163 9.52 -11.61 -14.39
N PRO A 164 8.77 -12.35 -13.57
CA PRO A 164 8.30 -13.67 -13.97
C PRO A 164 7.20 -13.57 -15.01
N GLU A 165 7.09 -14.57 -15.85
CA GLU A 165 5.95 -14.71 -16.74
C GLU A 165 4.70 -15.16 -15.97
N GLY A 166 3.60 -14.47 -16.20
CA GLY A 166 2.28 -14.81 -15.67
C GLY A 166 2.08 -14.54 -14.17
N GLY A 167 0.93 -14.97 -13.69
CA GLY A 167 0.51 -14.85 -12.30
C GLY A 167 0.55 -16.18 -11.55
N LEU A 168 0.54 -16.11 -10.23
CA LEU A 168 0.41 -17.32 -9.41
C LEU A 168 -0.95 -17.99 -9.67
N ARG A 169 -0.93 -19.25 -10.15
CA ARG A 169 -2.14 -20.02 -10.36
C ARG A 169 -2.90 -20.21 -9.05
N GLN A 170 -4.21 -19.98 -9.08
CA GLN A 170 -5.05 -20.02 -7.89
C GLN A 170 -6.36 -20.73 -8.20
N SER A 171 -6.83 -21.55 -7.24
CA SER A 171 -8.17 -22.15 -7.32
C SER A 171 -9.25 -21.09 -7.11
N PRO A 172 -10.36 -21.15 -7.86
CA PRO A 172 -11.51 -20.29 -7.64
C PRO A 172 -11.99 -20.31 -6.19
N PRO A 173 -12.56 -19.21 -5.68
CA PRO A 173 -13.17 -19.20 -4.35
C PRO A 173 -14.35 -20.19 -4.27
N LYS A 174 -14.52 -20.88 -3.13
CA LYS A 174 -15.63 -21.83 -2.89
C LYS A 174 -17.02 -21.22 -3.17
N GLN A 175 -17.18 -19.92 -2.96
CA GLN A 175 -18.45 -19.20 -3.17
C GLN A 175 -18.57 -18.59 -4.59
N GLY A 176 -17.79 -19.08 -5.56
CA GLY A 176 -17.78 -18.60 -6.93
C GLY A 176 -16.89 -17.36 -7.15
N THR A 177 -16.72 -17.00 -8.42
CA THR A 177 -15.85 -15.93 -8.88
C THR A 177 -16.60 -14.61 -9.16
N GLY A 178 -17.94 -14.63 -9.19
CA GLY A 178 -18.76 -13.44 -9.46
C GLY A 178 -18.70 -12.39 -8.33
N PRO A 179 -19.15 -11.16 -8.60
CA PRO A 179 -19.12 -10.08 -7.64
C PRO A 179 -20.08 -10.34 -6.47
N ARG A 180 -19.64 -9.99 -5.25
CA ARG A 180 -20.43 -10.02 -4.01
C ARG A 180 -20.75 -8.62 -3.50
N ILE A 181 -20.08 -7.64 -4.08
CA ILE A 181 -20.35 -6.21 -3.93
C ILE A 181 -20.90 -5.74 -5.28
N GLU A 182 -21.98 -4.98 -5.25
CA GLU A 182 -22.57 -4.41 -6.46
C GLU A 182 -21.53 -3.60 -7.24
N SER A 183 -21.27 -4.00 -8.50
CA SER A 183 -20.20 -3.46 -9.32
C SER A 183 -20.40 -1.96 -9.60
N ARG A 184 -21.59 -1.50 -9.91
CA ARG A 184 -21.91 -0.08 -10.14
C ARG A 184 -21.66 0.78 -8.88
N ARG A 185 -21.93 0.23 -7.70
CA ARG A 185 -21.62 0.92 -6.42
C ARG A 185 -20.10 1.03 -6.21
N ALA A 186 -19.35 -0.05 -6.49
CA ALA A 186 -17.90 -0.04 -6.42
C ALA A 186 -17.29 0.95 -7.42
N GLU A 187 -17.78 0.97 -8.67
CA GLU A 187 -17.39 1.93 -9.71
C GLU A 187 -17.60 3.37 -9.24
N ARG A 188 -18.84 3.73 -8.83
CA ARG A 188 -19.14 5.09 -8.34
C ARG A 188 -18.20 5.51 -7.21
N ARG A 189 -17.90 4.61 -6.26
CA ARG A 189 -16.99 4.92 -5.14
C ARG A 189 -15.54 5.07 -5.57
N LEU A 190 -15.07 4.22 -6.47
CA LEU A 190 -13.73 4.32 -7.05
C LEU A 190 -13.59 5.52 -7.98
N GLY A 191 -14.68 5.95 -8.64
CA GLY A 191 -14.74 7.15 -9.46
C GLY A 191 -14.53 8.46 -8.67
N THR A 192 -14.72 8.45 -7.34
CA THR A 192 -14.50 9.65 -6.50
C THR A 192 -13.05 9.90 -6.13
N VAL A 193 -12.13 9.03 -6.53
CA VAL A 193 -10.71 9.12 -6.20
C VAL A 193 -9.83 9.03 -7.44
N PRO A 194 -8.75 9.83 -7.55
CA PRO A 194 -7.90 9.87 -8.73
C PRO A 194 -7.03 8.62 -8.88
N HIS A 195 -6.46 8.11 -7.77
CA HIS A 195 -5.55 6.98 -7.81
C HIS A 195 -6.31 5.67 -7.66
N ARG A 196 -6.17 4.79 -8.63
CA ARG A 196 -6.75 3.45 -8.65
C ARG A 196 -5.68 2.46 -9.02
N LEU A 197 -5.47 1.48 -8.15
CA LEU A 197 -4.43 0.47 -8.25
C LEU A 197 -5.03 -0.91 -8.14
N LEU A 198 -4.53 -1.82 -8.94
CA LEU A 198 -4.83 -3.25 -8.88
C LEU A 198 -3.58 -4.01 -8.45
N GLY A 199 -3.73 -4.94 -7.50
CA GLY A 199 -2.64 -5.80 -7.06
C GLY A 199 -2.99 -7.26 -7.15
N PHE A 200 -2.01 -8.06 -7.55
CA PHE A 200 -2.09 -9.51 -7.64
C PHE A 200 -0.74 -10.14 -7.27
N VAL A 201 -0.68 -11.46 -7.16
CA VAL A 201 0.56 -12.18 -6.86
C VAL A 201 1.14 -12.75 -8.14
N GLN A 202 2.40 -12.44 -8.43
CA GLN A 202 3.14 -12.99 -9.57
C GLN A 202 3.58 -14.44 -9.31
N ALA A 203 4.08 -15.12 -10.33
CA ALA A 203 4.48 -16.53 -10.25
C ALA A 203 5.59 -16.79 -9.21
N ASP A 204 6.49 -15.82 -8.99
CA ASP A 204 7.54 -15.86 -7.97
C ASP A 204 7.05 -15.57 -6.53
N GLY A 205 5.76 -15.25 -6.38
CA GLY A 205 5.16 -14.95 -5.09
C GLY A 205 5.20 -13.49 -4.67
N LEU A 206 5.95 -12.63 -5.34
CA LEU A 206 5.98 -11.19 -5.07
C LEU A 206 4.67 -10.52 -5.51
N PRO A 207 4.10 -9.60 -4.73
CA PRO A 207 2.95 -8.83 -5.17
C PRO A 207 3.33 -7.86 -6.30
N MET A 208 2.51 -7.82 -7.36
CA MET A 208 2.52 -6.79 -8.39
C MET A 208 1.45 -5.77 -8.10
N VAL A 209 1.73 -4.49 -8.32
CA VAL A 209 0.75 -3.39 -8.22
C VAL A 209 0.85 -2.53 -9.45
N VAL A 210 -0.27 -2.31 -10.12
CA VAL A 210 -0.34 -1.54 -11.36
C VAL A 210 -1.47 -0.51 -11.29
N ALA A 211 -1.28 0.62 -11.95
CA ALA A 211 -2.33 1.62 -12.11
C ALA A 211 -3.41 1.09 -13.06
N ILE A 212 -4.67 1.40 -12.75
CA ILE A 212 -5.81 0.98 -13.57
C ILE A 212 -6.79 2.13 -13.83
N THR A 213 -7.48 2.03 -14.95
CA THR A 213 -8.73 2.72 -15.21
C THR A 213 -9.90 1.74 -15.14
N ILE A 214 -11.07 2.20 -14.72
CA ILE A 214 -12.32 1.43 -14.75
C ILE A 214 -13.12 1.96 -15.93
N THR A 215 -13.43 1.11 -16.90
CA THR A 215 -14.09 1.51 -18.16
C THR A 215 -15.56 1.11 -18.20
N ALA A 216 -15.96 0.12 -17.41
CA ALA A 216 -17.36 -0.31 -17.31
C ALA A 216 -17.63 -1.05 -15.98
N ALA A 217 -18.91 -1.16 -15.62
CA ALA A 217 -19.39 -1.97 -14.50
C ALA A 217 -20.71 -2.64 -14.85
N ASP A 218 -20.74 -3.96 -14.76
CA ASP A 218 -21.91 -4.79 -15.05
C ASP A 218 -22.09 -5.92 -14.01
N GLY A 219 -22.98 -6.88 -14.29
CA GLY A 219 -23.24 -8.03 -13.43
C GLY A 219 -22.05 -8.99 -13.29
N ARG A 220 -21.05 -8.93 -14.16
CA ARG A 220 -19.82 -9.72 -14.08
C ARG A 220 -18.75 -9.08 -13.20
N GLY A 221 -18.75 -7.74 -13.08
CA GLY A 221 -17.76 -7.01 -12.31
C GLY A 221 -17.43 -5.63 -12.87
N LEU A 222 -16.22 -5.18 -12.56
CA LEU A 222 -15.62 -3.96 -13.09
C LEU A 222 -14.69 -4.34 -14.24
N THR A 223 -14.86 -3.73 -15.41
CA THR A 223 -13.87 -3.81 -16.47
C THR A 223 -12.73 -2.87 -16.10
N VAL A 224 -11.57 -3.44 -15.83
CA VAL A 224 -10.33 -2.71 -15.47
C VAL A 224 -9.35 -2.76 -16.64
N ARG A 225 -8.65 -1.67 -16.86
CA ARG A 225 -7.66 -1.55 -17.93
C ARG A 225 -6.35 -0.96 -17.40
N THR A 226 -5.25 -1.52 -17.82
CA THR A 226 -3.87 -1.02 -17.59
C THR A 226 -3.36 -0.29 -18.84
N ALA A 227 -2.35 0.54 -18.68
CA ALA A 227 -1.74 1.28 -19.79
C ALA A 227 -0.88 0.39 -20.71
N GLY A 228 -0.51 -0.81 -20.26
CA GLY A 228 0.26 -1.80 -21.01
C GLY A 228 -0.17 -3.23 -20.68
N PRO A 229 0.32 -4.25 -21.40
CA PRO A 229 -0.06 -5.65 -21.26
C PRO A 229 0.65 -6.31 -20.06
N VAL A 230 0.22 -5.98 -18.84
CA VAL A 230 0.88 -6.43 -17.59
C VAL A 230 0.02 -7.37 -16.74
N LEU A 231 -1.23 -7.63 -17.15
CA LEU A 231 -2.14 -8.51 -16.44
C LEU A 231 -1.87 -9.97 -16.82
N PRO A 232 -1.76 -10.89 -15.85
CA PRO A 232 -1.57 -12.31 -16.15
C PRO A 232 -2.87 -12.96 -16.63
N ALA A 233 -2.81 -13.75 -17.68
CA ALA A 233 -3.94 -14.50 -18.19
C ALA A 233 -4.55 -15.46 -17.17
N GLY A 234 -5.86 -15.66 -17.26
CA GLY A 234 -6.62 -16.59 -16.40
C GLY A 234 -7.26 -15.91 -15.19
N GLY A 235 -7.53 -16.70 -14.15
CA GLY A 235 -8.26 -16.25 -12.97
C GLY A 235 -7.39 -16.25 -11.71
N LEU A 236 -7.43 -15.13 -10.95
CA LEU A 236 -6.65 -14.99 -9.72
C LEU A 236 -7.33 -14.05 -8.71
N ARG A 237 -6.97 -14.21 -7.43
CA ARG A 237 -7.40 -13.26 -6.39
C ARG A 237 -6.59 -11.99 -6.47
N ALA A 238 -7.30 -10.87 -6.58
CA ALA A 238 -6.70 -9.55 -6.66
C ALA A 238 -7.27 -8.61 -5.61
N GLY A 239 -6.56 -7.51 -5.37
CA GLY A 239 -7.01 -6.39 -4.56
C GLY A 239 -7.05 -5.10 -5.38
N VAL A 240 -8.02 -4.23 -5.09
CA VAL A 240 -8.09 -2.88 -5.66
C VAL A 240 -8.01 -1.86 -4.54
N LEU A 241 -7.20 -0.84 -4.74
CA LEU A 241 -7.14 0.35 -3.90
C LEU A 241 -7.52 1.57 -4.74
N GLY A 242 -8.55 2.28 -4.31
CA GLY A 242 -8.80 3.64 -4.75
C GLY A 242 -8.49 4.62 -3.61
N HIS A 243 -7.71 5.67 -3.86
CA HIS A 243 -7.43 6.64 -2.80
C HIS A 243 -7.18 8.05 -3.31
N LYS A 244 -7.34 9.00 -2.39
CA LYS A 244 -6.92 10.40 -2.51
C LYS A 244 -6.48 10.92 -1.14
N PHE A 245 -5.63 11.91 -1.14
CA PHE A 245 -5.20 12.64 0.05
C PHE A 245 -4.87 14.08 -0.34
N TYR A 246 -4.74 14.93 0.65
CA TYR A 246 -4.32 16.33 0.50
C TYR A 246 -3.03 16.55 1.26
N GLU A 247 -2.55 17.76 1.31
CA GLU A 247 -1.33 18.11 2.02
C GLU A 247 -1.29 17.49 3.43
N GLN A 248 -0.12 16.95 3.78
CA GLN A 248 0.13 16.31 5.08
C GLN A 248 -0.84 15.15 5.37
N VAL A 249 -1.30 14.46 4.32
CA VAL A 249 -2.25 13.33 4.39
C VAL A 249 -3.61 13.71 5.00
N ALA A 250 -3.96 15.00 5.02
CA ALA A 250 -5.29 15.43 5.41
C ALA A 250 -6.34 14.91 4.40
N GLY A 251 -7.57 14.72 4.84
CA GLY A 251 -8.67 14.30 3.97
C GLY A 251 -8.47 12.96 3.26
N LEU A 252 -7.62 12.08 3.81
CA LEU A 252 -7.35 10.76 3.23
C LEU A 252 -8.66 9.98 3.05
N THR A 253 -8.95 9.64 1.81
CA THR A 253 -10.01 8.70 1.45
C THR A 253 -9.36 7.45 0.86
N SER A 254 -9.69 6.28 1.39
CA SER A 254 -9.21 4.99 0.93
C SER A 254 -10.38 4.04 0.71
N ARG A 255 -10.46 3.42 -0.46
CA ARG A 255 -11.45 2.43 -0.88
C ARG A 255 -10.70 1.15 -1.22
N GLN A 256 -10.80 0.15 -0.37
CA GLN A 256 -10.11 -1.12 -0.53
C GLN A 256 -11.10 -2.21 -0.88
N TYR A 257 -10.80 -2.96 -1.92
CA TYR A 257 -11.57 -4.13 -2.32
C TYR A 257 -10.65 -5.35 -2.40
N THR A 258 -11.17 -6.52 -2.08
CA THR A 258 -10.57 -7.80 -2.48
C THR A 258 -11.58 -8.54 -3.32
N GLY A 259 -11.10 -9.32 -4.29
CA GLY A 259 -11.99 -9.98 -5.23
C GLY A 259 -11.28 -10.96 -6.14
N TRP A 260 -11.91 -11.23 -7.26
CA TRP A 260 -11.42 -12.10 -8.31
C TRP A 260 -11.20 -11.32 -9.59
N LEU A 261 -10.03 -11.47 -10.20
CA LEU A 261 -9.70 -10.93 -11.51
C LEU A 261 -9.70 -12.06 -12.52
N THR A 262 -10.33 -11.84 -13.65
CA THR A 262 -10.28 -12.72 -14.84
C THR A 262 -9.73 -11.93 -16.01
N VAL A 263 -8.69 -12.45 -16.65
CA VAL A 263 -8.00 -11.82 -17.78
C VAL A 263 -8.00 -12.81 -18.94
N ASP A 264 -8.34 -12.32 -20.12
CA ASP A 264 -8.24 -13.09 -21.36
C ASP A 264 -6.76 -13.27 -21.75
N ALA A 265 -6.44 -14.43 -22.31
CA ALA A 265 -5.09 -14.70 -22.80
C ALA A 265 -4.68 -13.81 -23.99
N GLU A 266 -5.65 -13.32 -24.74
CA GLU A 266 -5.43 -12.48 -25.93
C GLU A 266 -5.27 -10.99 -25.61
N ASP A 267 -5.74 -10.52 -24.41
CA ASP A 267 -5.63 -9.12 -23.98
C ASP A 267 -5.15 -8.99 -22.54
N ALA A 268 -3.84 -8.98 -22.38
CA ALA A 268 -3.18 -8.76 -21.09
C ALA A 268 -3.28 -7.32 -20.56
N SER A 269 -4.01 -6.42 -21.24
CA SER A 269 -4.24 -5.04 -20.78
C SER A 269 -5.62 -4.83 -20.16
N THR A 270 -6.55 -5.76 -20.34
CA THR A 270 -7.93 -5.66 -19.87
C THR A 270 -8.32 -6.87 -19.05
N GLY A 271 -9.07 -6.65 -17.97
CA GLY A 271 -9.59 -7.73 -17.14
C GLY A 271 -10.94 -7.39 -16.52
N ILE A 272 -11.66 -8.41 -16.09
CA ILE A 272 -12.91 -8.27 -15.33
C ILE A 272 -12.61 -8.53 -13.85
N TYR A 273 -12.77 -7.53 -13.01
CA TYR A 273 -12.59 -7.61 -11.58
C TYR A 273 -13.93 -7.72 -10.85
N ALA A 274 -14.18 -8.84 -10.21
CA ALA A 274 -15.37 -9.10 -9.39
C ALA A 274 -15.08 -8.76 -7.92
N PRO A 275 -15.59 -7.65 -7.35
CA PRO A 275 -15.34 -7.26 -5.96
C PRO A 275 -16.10 -8.17 -4.99
N HIS A 276 -15.38 -8.75 -4.00
CA HIS A 276 -15.94 -9.65 -2.99
C HIS A 276 -16.09 -9.01 -1.62
N THR A 277 -15.11 -8.17 -1.21
CA THR A 277 -15.14 -7.46 0.07
C THR A 277 -14.81 -6.00 -0.13
N GLU A 278 -15.33 -5.16 0.76
CA GLU A 278 -15.07 -3.72 0.76
C GLU A 278 -14.63 -3.26 2.14
N ARG A 279 -13.66 -2.37 2.18
CA ARG A 279 -13.26 -1.61 3.37
C ARG A 279 -12.97 -0.17 2.98
N ASN A 280 -13.60 0.75 3.69
CA ASN A 280 -13.44 2.17 3.47
C ASN A 280 -12.81 2.84 4.69
N LEU A 281 -11.96 3.82 4.42
CA LEU A 281 -11.41 4.74 5.41
C LEU A 281 -11.55 6.15 4.87
N VAL A 282 -12.11 7.04 5.68
CA VAL A 282 -12.20 8.47 5.37
C VAL A 282 -11.69 9.24 6.58
N ILE A 283 -10.67 10.04 6.38
CA ILE A 283 -10.12 10.95 7.38
C ILE A 283 -10.61 12.36 7.03
N PRO A 284 -11.15 13.14 7.97
CA PRO A 284 -11.62 14.50 7.70
C PRO A 284 -10.52 15.43 7.19
N HIS A 285 -10.90 16.43 6.41
CA HIS A 285 -10.01 17.50 5.95
C HIS A 285 -9.50 18.38 7.09
N SER A 286 -10.33 18.63 8.10
CA SER A 286 -9.92 19.39 9.28
C SER A 286 -8.85 18.67 10.06
N LYS A 287 -7.63 19.23 10.08
CA LYS A 287 -6.50 18.68 10.85
C LYS A 287 -6.86 18.46 12.32
N THR A 288 -7.59 19.40 12.92
CA THR A 288 -7.99 19.29 14.33
C THR A 288 -8.90 18.08 14.56
N ILE A 289 -9.93 17.91 13.74
CA ILE A 289 -10.85 16.75 13.84
C ILE A 289 -10.09 15.45 13.52
N ALA A 290 -9.26 15.44 12.49
CA ALA A 290 -8.43 14.28 12.14
C ALA A 290 -7.52 13.86 13.31
N LEU A 291 -6.85 14.81 13.99
CA LEU A 291 -5.99 14.52 15.14
C LEU A 291 -6.79 14.04 16.37
N LEU A 292 -7.96 14.58 16.61
CA LEU A 292 -8.84 14.09 17.68
C LEU A 292 -9.26 12.64 17.41
N LEU A 293 -9.70 12.33 16.19
CA LEU A 293 -10.07 10.97 15.80
C LEU A 293 -8.88 10.01 15.81
N ASN A 294 -7.70 10.45 15.35
CA ASN A 294 -6.49 9.65 15.36
C ASN A 294 -6.01 9.34 16.79
N GLY A 295 -6.08 10.30 17.72
CA GLY A 295 -5.75 10.06 19.13
C GLY A 295 -6.66 9.01 19.77
N LEU A 296 -7.98 9.09 19.53
CA LEU A 296 -8.94 8.11 20.00
C LEU A 296 -8.71 6.73 19.37
N ALA A 297 -8.61 6.69 18.04
CA ALA A 297 -8.39 5.45 17.30
C ALA A 297 -7.06 4.78 17.69
N ALA A 298 -5.97 5.54 17.83
CA ALA A 298 -4.69 5.01 18.27
C ALA A 298 -4.76 4.41 19.67
N THR A 299 -5.40 5.10 20.61
CA THR A 299 -5.54 4.62 21.99
C THR A 299 -6.36 3.33 22.07
N THR A 300 -7.51 3.28 21.37
CA THR A 300 -8.38 2.10 21.38
C THR A 300 -7.75 0.91 20.68
N THR A 301 -7.17 1.12 19.51
CA THR A 301 -6.52 0.05 18.73
C THR A 301 -5.25 -0.46 19.41
N TYR A 302 -4.47 0.42 20.04
CA TYR A 302 -3.28 0.04 20.79
C TYR A 302 -3.63 -0.82 22.02
N ARG A 303 -4.64 -0.42 22.81
CA ARG A 303 -5.13 -1.23 23.94
C ARG A 303 -5.64 -2.60 23.48
N ALA A 304 -6.36 -2.66 22.37
CA ALA A 304 -6.81 -3.92 21.79
C ALA A 304 -5.62 -4.78 21.30
N ALA A 305 -4.57 -4.15 20.75
CA ALA A 305 -3.36 -4.82 20.31
C ALA A 305 -2.59 -5.43 21.51
N GLN A 306 -2.43 -4.69 22.61
CA GLN A 306 -1.82 -5.20 23.83
C GLN A 306 -2.60 -6.38 24.43
N LYS A 307 -3.93 -6.26 24.56
CA LYS A 307 -4.78 -7.38 25.00
C LYS A 307 -4.63 -8.64 24.14
N ALA A 308 -4.46 -8.46 22.84
CA ALA A 308 -4.26 -9.55 21.90
C ALA A 308 -2.80 -10.08 21.85
N GLY A 309 -1.90 -9.56 22.65
CA GLY A 309 -0.49 -9.97 22.69
C GLY A 309 0.24 -9.73 21.37
N ARG A 310 -0.12 -8.68 20.61
CA ARG A 310 0.44 -8.40 19.27
C ARG A 310 1.90 -7.96 19.30
N GLU A 311 2.45 -7.66 20.48
CA GLU A 311 3.88 -7.38 20.65
C GLU A 311 4.76 -8.56 20.20
N ARG A 312 4.23 -9.79 20.24
CA ARG A 312 4.88 -10.99 19.67
C ARG A 312 5.09 -10.96 18.14
N LEU A 313 4.42 -10.02 17.44
CA LEU A 313 4.61 -9.79 16.01
C LEU A 313 5.86 -8.95 15.70
N LEU A 314 6.49 -8.38 16.73
CA LEU A 314 7.72 -7.62 16.59
C LEU A 314 8.93 -8.54 16.71
N ASP A 315 9.98 -8.18 16.00
CA ASP A 315 11.28 -8.80 16.20
C ASP A 315 11.85 -8.35 17.56
N ARG A 316 12.59 -9.23 18.20
CA ARG A 316 13.30 -8.88 19.44
C ARG A 316 14.53 -8.05 19.04
N SER A 317 14.60 -6.83 19.57
CA SER A 317 15.78 -5.97 19.50
C SER A 317 16.90 -6.51 20.36
#